data_72a5ee2b703929c7ecd75917e8d57072
#
_entry.id   72a5ee2b703929c7ecd75917e8d57072
#
_cell.length_a   1.000
_cell.length_b   1.000
_cell.length_c   1.000
_cell.angle_alpha   90.00
_cell.angle_beta   90.00
_cell.angle_gamma   90.00
#
_symmetry.space_group_name_H-M   'P 1'
#
loop_
_entity.id
_entity.type
_entity.pdbx_description
1 polymer ?
#
loop_
_entity_poly.entity_id
_entity_poly.type
_entity_poly.pdbx_seq_one_letter_code
_entity_poly.pdbx_strand_id
1 'polypeptide(L)'
;MSHQMPQGPNCLDLWREKNDQLVRQAKVAQDSSLSLRRQQLAQDALEGLRELLHSLQGLPAAVPALPLELTVTCNFIILKTSVAQGFTEDQAQAIQRGLERVLETQEQLGPRLERGLGELWDSVLHVSSLLPELLPALHCLAGLQAALWLSTDHLRYLALLLQSLNGSQSGSSEDLLLHLKTWSPPAEESDAPLILQDAQGLRDVLLTAFPYRQGLQELIIGNLPKALSSLHEVASGLCPRPVLVQVYTALGTCLRKMGNPQRALVYLVEALKGGSALGPPLLEASRLYQQLGDTAAELESLELLVEVRNCQALSVTQSSEAPQLLIEVELLLPQSDPASPLHCGTQSQAKHLLASRCLQTGRAEDAAEHYLDLLALLLDGSEPRFSPPPSPPGPCMPEVFLEAAAALIQAGRAQDALTVCEELLSRTSSLLPKMSQLWKDARKGTKDLPHCPLWVSATHLLQGQAWVQLGSQKEAVSEFSWCLELLFRATPKDKEQAAPGSRPD
;
A
#
# COMPACT_ATOMS: atom_id res chain seq x y z
N MET A 1 -67.64 -10.31 -20.73
CA MET A 1 -66.20 -10.46 -21.06
C MET A 1 -65.53 -9.10 -20.92
N SER A 2 -64.95 -8.87 -19.78
CA SER A 2 -64.21 -7.59 -19.53
C SER A 2 -62.81 -7.73 -20.14
N HIS A 3 -62.54 -7.04 -21.21
CA HIS A 3 -61.21 -6.88 -21.73
C HIS A 3 -60.40 -6.05 -20.74
N GLN A 4 -59.54 -6.65 -19.92
CA GLN A 4 -58.45 -6.00 -19.28
C GLN A 4 -57.47 -5.57 -20.37
N MET A 5 -57.38 -4.25 -20.58
CA MET A 5 -56.29 -3.66 -21.36
C MET A 5 -54.94 -4.01 -20.67
N PRO A 6 -53.92 -4.42 -21.42
CA PRO A 6 -52.59 -4.61 -20.84
C PRO A 6 -52.13 -3.29 -20.24
N GLN A 7 -51.96 -3.26 -18.94
CA GLN A 7 -51.30 -2.11 -18.28
C GLN A 7 -49.89 -2.01 -18.87
N GLY A 8 -49.55 -0.84 -19.42
CA GLY A 8 -48.19 -0.57 -19.88
C GLY A 8 -47.20 -0.72 -18.72
N PRO A 9 -45.92 -0.97 -19.01
CA PRO A 9 -44.91 -1.14 -17.98
C PRO A 9 -44.93 0.02 -16.99
N ASN A 10 -44.95 -0.27 -15.69
CA ASN A 10 -44.85 0.73 -14.64
C ASN A 10 -43.47 1.40 -14.69
N CYS A 11 -43.36 2.66 -14.30
CA CYS A 11 -42.06 3.37 -14.27
C CYS A 11 -40.99 2.62 -13.45
N LEU A 12 -41.41 1.98 -12.37
CA LEU A 12 -40.51 1.17 -11.53
C LEU A 12 -39.95 -0.03 -12.29
N ASP A 13 -40.77 -0.70 -13.13
CA ASP A 13 -40.32 -1.84 -13.95
C ASP A 13 -39.27 -1.39 -14.98
N LEU A 14 -39.46 -0.21 -15.59
CA LEU A 14 -38.49 0.36 -16.52
C LEU A 14 -37.17 0.73 -15.84
N TRP A 15 -37.21 1.29 -14.67
CA TRP A 15 -36.01 1.62 -13.88
C TRP A 15 -35.27 0.38 -13.37
N ARG A 16 -36.01 -0.66 -13.02
CA ARG A 16 -35.46 -1.98 -12.68
C ARG A 16 -34.74 -2.59 -13.88
N GLU A 17 -35.39 -2.58 -15.05
CA GLU A 17 -34.77 -3.06 -16.28
C GLU A 17 -33.51 -2.25 -16.64
N LYS A 18 -33.54 -0.92 -16.47
CA LYS A 18 -32.37 -0.05 -16.66
C LYS A 18 -31.23 -0.42 -15.69
N ASN A 19 -31.53 -0.62 -14.40
CA ASN A 19 -30.55 -1.10 -13.42
C ASN A 19 -29.92 -2.43 -13.87
N ASP A 20 -30.74 -3.39 -14.23
CA ASP A 20 -30.29 -4.73 -14.63
C ASP A 20 -29.45 -4.70 -15.91
N GLN A 21 -29.76 -3.83 -16.84
CA GLN A 21 -28.95 -3.59 -18.02
C GLN A 21 -27.57 -3.00 -17.66
N LEU A 22 -27.52 -2.00 -16.79
CA LEU A 22 -26.25 -1.37 -16.36
C LEU A 22 -25.37 -2.36 -15.58
N VAL A 23 -25.97 -3.19 -14.71
CA VAL A 23 -25.25 -4.25 -13.99
C VAL A 23 -24.69 -5.30 -14.97
N ARG A 24 -25.45 -5.73 -15.97
CA ARG A 24 -24.95 -6.64 -17.02
C ARG A 24 -23.84 -6.00 -17.83
N GLN A 25 -23.95 -4.71 -18.17
CA GLN A 25 -22.90 -3.96 -18.86
C GLN A 25 -21.61 -3.91 -18.03
N ALA A 26 -21.69 -3.66 -16.74
CA ALA A 26 -20.55 -3.68 -15.84
C ALA A 26 -19.90 -5.08 -15.77
N LYS A 27 -20.70 -6.14 -15.67
CA LYS A 27 -20.19 -7.53 -15.70
C LYS A 27 -19.50 -7.87 -17.01
N VAL A 28 -20.06 -7.46 -18.17
CA VAL A 28 -19.41 -7.60 -19.49
C VAL A 28 -18.10 -6.80 -19.56
N ALA A 29 -18.07 -5.62 -18.94
CA ALA A 29 -16.84 -4.84 -18.83
C ALA A 29 -15.76 -5.62 -18.06
N GLN A 30 -16.11 -6.33 -16.99
CA GLN A 30 -15.20 -7.17 -16.21
C GLN A 30 -14.55 -8.27 -17.04
N ASP A 31 -15.31 -8.92 -17.94
CA ASP A 31 -14.84 -10.01 -18.81
C ASP A 31 -14.03 -9.51 -20.03
N SER A 32 -13.99 -8.21 -20.27
CA SER A 32 -13.30 -7.65 -21.44
C SER A 32 -11.79 -7.70 -21.28
N SER A 33 -11.09 -8.25 -22.28
CA SER A 33 -9.63 -8.34 -22.31
C SER A 33 -8.92 -7.03 -22.62
N LEU A 34 -9.63 -6.01 -23.15
CA LEU A 34 -9.09 -4.71 -23.50
C LEU A 34 -9.31 -3.70 -22.38
N SER A 35 -8.24 -3.27 -21.73
CA SER A 35 -8.27 -2.38 -20.56
C SER A 35 -9.01 -1.05 -20.83
N LEU A 36 -8.76 -0.39 -21.96
CA LEU A 36 -9.42 0.87 -22.34
C LEU A 36 -10.93 0.68 -22.53
N ARG A 37 -11.34 -0.40 -23.21
CA ARG A 37 -12.78 -0.70 -23.42
C ARG A 37 -13.47 -1.02 -22.11
N ARG A 38 -12.80 -1.76 -21.23
CA ARG A 38 -13.30 -2.06 -19.87
C ARG A 38 -13.53 -0.79 -19.07
N GLN A 39 -12.54 0.10 -19.04
CA GLN A 39 -12.62 1.36 -18.31
C GLN A 39 -13.75 2.25 -18.86
N GLN A 40 -13.92 2.33 -20.17
CA GLN A 40 -14.99 3.10 -20.79
C GLN A 40 -16.37 2.51 -20.43
N LEU A 41 -16.57 1.20 -20.60
CA LEU A 41 -17.84 0.53 -20.26
C LEU A 41 -18.19 0.67 -18.77
N ALA A 42 -17.20 0.59 -17.88
CA ALA A 42 -17.40 0.80 -16.46
C ALA A 42 -17.79 2.26 -16.15
N GLN A 43 -17.16 3.22 -16.81
CA GLN A 43 -17.48 4.64 -16.66
C GLN A 43 -18.89 4.96 -17.18
N ASP A 44 -19.27 4.41 -18.34
CA ASP A 44 -20.62 4.57 -18.90
C ASP A 44 -21.68 3.95 -17.99
N ALA A 45 -21.42 2.77 -17.44
CA ALA A 45 -22.32 2.13 -16.47
C ALA A 45 -22.42 2.94 -15.16
N LEU A 46 -21.32 3.51 -14.67
CA LEU A 46 -21.31 4.36 -13.48
C LEU A 46 -22.14 5.63 -13.68
N GLU A 47 -22.01 6.29 -14.84
CA GLU A 47 -22.81 7.48 -15.13
C GLU A 47 -24.30 7.14 -15.29
N GLY A 48 -24.62 6.01 -15.93
CA GLY A 48 -25.99 5.52 -16.02
C GLY A 48 -26.61 5.21 -14.67
N LEU A 49 -25.86 4.62 -13.74
CA LEU A 49 -26.30 4.40 -12.35
C LEU A 49 -26.51 5.70 -11.60
N ARG A 50 -25.64 6.69 -11.80
CA ARG A 50 -25.78 8.04 -11.21
C ARG A 50 -27.06 8.73 -11.66
N GLU A 51 -27.36 8.74 -12.97
CA GLU A 51 -28.58 9.29 -13.52
C GLU A 51 -29.83 8.61 -12.98
N LEU A 52 -29.80 7.26 -12.90
CA LEU A 52 -30.89 6.47 -12.38
C LEU A 52 -31.14 6.77 -10.89
N LEU A 53 -30.07 6.84 -10.10
CA LEU A 53 -30.14 7.20 -8.68
C LEU A 53 -30.70 8.58 -8.47
N HIS A 54 -30.25 9.57 -9.27
CA HIS A 54 -30.80 10.94 -9.21
C HIS A 54 -32.30 10.97 -9.53
N SER A 55 -32.73 10.18 -10.52
CA SER A 55 -34.16 10.08 -10.88
C SER A 55 -35.00 9.46 -9.75
N LEU A 56 -34.49 8.41 -9.09
CA LEU A 56 -35.16 7.77 -7.97
C LEU A 56 -35.24 8.68 -6.73
N GLN A 57 -34.14 9.35 -6.41
CA GLN A 57 -34.05 10.29 -5.28
C GLN A 57 -34.87 11.57 -5.50
N GLY A 58 -35.23 11.92 -6.72
CA GLY A 58 -36.14 13.01 -7.02
C GLY A 58 -37.60 12.74 -6.66
N LEU A 59 -37.95 11.46 -6.35
CA LEU A 59 -39.29 11.09 -5.90
C LEU A 59 -39.39 11.16 -4.38
N PRO A 60 -40.61 11.36 -3.81
CA PRO A 60 -40.83 11.16 -2.39
C PRO A 60 -40.43 9.74 -1.97
N ALA A 61 -39.83 9.59 -0.79
CA ALA A 61 -39.50 8.27 -0.26
C ALA A 61 -40.76 7.45 -0.07
N ALA A 62 -40.87 6.34 -0.81
CA ALA A 62 -42.01 5.44 -0.76
C ALA A 62 -41.57 3.99 -0.82
N VAL A 63 -42.21 3.14 -0.02
CA VAL A 63 -41.85 1.73 0.11
C VAL A 63 -41.71 0.98 -1.21
N PRO A 64 -42.57 1.17 -2.25
CA PRO A 64 -42.41 0.43 -3.51
C PRO A 64 -41.15 0.75 -4.30
N ALA A 65 -40.61 1.97 -4.18
CA ALA A 65 -39.41 2.43 -4.91
C ALA A 65 -38.13 2.23 -4.11
N LEU A 66 -38.19 2.19 -2.79
CA LEU A 66 -37.05 2.21 -1.90
C LEU A 66 -36.13 0.99 -2.01
N PRO A 67 -36.61 -0.27 -2.17
CA PRO A 67 -35.74 -1.42 -2.41
C PRO A 67 -34.88 -1.25 -3.67
N LEU A 68 -35.46 -0.76 -4.76
CA LEU A 68 -34.74 -0.47 -6.01
C LEU A 68 -33.74 0.68 -5.81
N GLU A 69 -34.14 1.76 -5.13
CA GLU A 69 -33.25 2.90 -4.84
C GLU A 69 -32.01 2.46 -4.04
N LEU A 70 -32.19 1.65 -2.99
CA LEU A 70 -31.08 1.13 -2.20
C LEU A 70 -30.19 0.16 -3.01
N THR A 71 -30.77 -0.68 -3.84
CA THR A 71 -29.98 -1.58 -4.73
C THR A 71 -29.15 -0.79 -5.74
N VAL A 72 -29.74 0.25 -6.36
CA VAL A 72 -29.00 1.14 -7.28
C VAL A 72 -27.88 1.89 -6.53
N THR A 73 -28.15 2.32 -5.28
CA THR A 73 -27.13 2.95 -4.42
C THR A 73 -25.98 1.99 -4.15
N CYS A 74 -26.24 0.74 -3.80
CA CYS A 74 -25.20 -0.28 -3.61
C CYS A 74 -24.36 -0.49 -4.88
N ASN A 75 -25.02 -0.68 -6.05
CA ASN A 75 -24.34 -0.84 -7.33
C ASN A 75 -23.47 0.38 -7.69
N PHE A 76 -23.97 1.59 -7.45
CA PHE A 76 -23.22 2.82 -7.66
C PHE A 76 -21.98 2.88 -6.78
N ILE A 77 -22.11 2.57 -5.47
CA ILE A 77 -20.99 2.59 -4.53
C ILE A 77 -19.94 1.54 -4.92
N ILE A 78 -20.35 0.30 -5.20
CA ILE A 78 -19.45 -0.79 -5.61
C ILE A 78 -18.64 -0.38 -6.85
N LEU A 79 -19.32 0.03 -7.90
CA LEU A 79 -18.67 0.38 -9.16
C LEU A 79 -17.78 1.63 -9.01
N LYS A 80 -18.22 2.63 -8.27
CA LYS A 80 -17.44 3.85 -8.02
C LYS A 80 -16.18 3.56 -7.22
N THR A 81 -16.28 2.73 -6.16
CA THR A 81 -15.13 2.34 -5.34
C THR A 81 -14.12 1.55 -6.15
N SER A 82 -14.59 0.63 -6.99
CA SER A 82 -13.75 -0.17 -7.87
C SER A 82 -13.04 0.69 -8.93
N VAL A 83 -13.75 1.60 -9.60
CA VAL A 83 -13.15 2.53 -10.59
C VAL A 83 -12.15 3.50 -9.95
N ALA A 84 -12.47 4.01 -8.76
CA ALA A 84 -11.59 4.94 -8.01
C ALA A 84 -10.45 4.24 -7.27
N GLN A 85 -10.44 2.88 -7.23
CA GLN A 85 -9.48 2.09 -6.45
C GLN A 85 -9.46 2.44 -4.95
N GLY A 86 -10.63 2.75 -4.40
CA GLY A 86 -10.78 3.05 -2.98
C GLY A 86 -12.06 3.81 -2.65
N PHE A 87 -12.33 3.91 -1.36
CA PHE A 87 -13.46 4.69 -0.84
C PHE A 87 -13.11 6.18 -0.79
N THR A 88 -14.08 7.02 -1.14
CA THR A 88 -14.01 8.48 -1.06
C THR A 88 -15.18 9.00 -0.24
N GLU A 89 -15.18 10.27 0.09
CA GLU A 89 -16.26 10.94 0.84
C GLU A 89 -17.63 10.80 0.17
N ASP A 90 -17.67 10.77 -1.15
CA ASP A 90 -18.93 10.65 -1.89
C ASP A 90 -19.67 9.34 -1.63
N GLN A 91 -18.93 8.21 -1.45
CA GLN A 91 -19.55 6.91 -1.12
C GLN A 91 -20.10 6.93 0.30
N ALA A 92 -19.39 7.55 1.26
CA ALA A 92 -19.89 7.74 2.62
C ALA A 92 -21.19 8.56 2.63
N GLN A 93 -21.23 9.65 1.86
CA GLN A 93 -22.43 10.46 1.70
C GLN A 93 -23.57 9.71 1.02
N ALA A 94 -23.27 8.85 0.03
CA ALA A 94 -24.29 8.03 -0.63
C ALA A 94 -24.91 7.02 0.34
N ILE A 95 -24.10 6.38 1.21
CA ILE A 95 -24.60 5.49 2.27
C ILE A 95 -25.49 6.27 3.23
N GLN A 96 -25.00 7.40 3.74
CA GLN A 96 -25.77 8.23 4.67
C GLN A 96 -27.11 8.64 4.09
N ARG A 97 -27.14 9.11 2.85
CA ARG A 97 -28.37 9.49 2.14
C ARG A 97 -29.33 8.31 2.00
N GLY A 98 -28.83 7.10 1.65
CA GLY A 98 -29.65 5.89 1.60
C GLY A 98 -30.33 5.60 2.94
N LEU A 99 -29.61 5.74 4.07
CA LEU A 99 -30.16 5.55 5.41
C LEU A 99 -31.22 6.62 5.78
N GLU A 100 -30.95 7.89 5.46
CA GLU A 100 -31.89 8.99 5.66
C GLU A 100 -33.21 8.74 4.89
N ARG A 101 -33.12 8.24 3.65
CA ARG A 101 -34.27 7.88 2.82
C ARG A 101 -35.14 6.78 3.44
N VAL A 102 -34.52 5.78 4.08
CA VAL A 102 -35.27 4.75 4.83
C VAL A 102 -36.06 5.37 5.98
N LEU A 103 -35.47 6.30 6.72
CA LEU A 103 -36.13 6.98 7.84
C LEU A 103 -37.24 7.96 7.39
N GLU A 104 -37.10 8.59 6.22
CA GLU A 104 -38.11 9.45 5.62
C GLU A 104 -39.44 8.71 5.37
N THR A 105 -39.41 7.41 5.02
CA THR A 105 -40.63 6.62 4.77
C THR A 105 -41.51 6.45 5.98
N GLN A 106 -40.97 6.64 7.19
CA GLN A 106 -41.70 6.43 8.45
C GLN A 106 -42.03 7.73 9.19
N GLU A 107 -41.90 8.90 8.54
CA GLU A 107 -42.10 10.22 9.17
C GLU A 107 -41.33 10.41 10.49
N GLN A 108 -40.30 9.59 10.75
CA GLN A 108 -39.51 9.61 11.96
C GLN A 108 -38.39 10.64 11.94
N LEU A 109 -38.29 11.43 10.89
CA LEU A 109 -37.38 12.56 10.86
C LEU A 109 -37.93 13.72 11.73
N GLY A 110 -37.61 13.64 13.03
CA GLY A 110 -37.59 14.85 13.85
C GLY A 110 -36.55 15.84 13.31
N PRO A 111 -36.48 17.08 13.86
CA PRO A 111 -35.61 18.14 13.37
C PRO A 111 -34.18 17.56 13.21
N ARG A 112 -33.55 17.88 12.09
CA ARG A 112 -32.17 17.47 11.73
C ARG A 112 -31.21 17.87 12.86
N LEU A 113 -31.09 17.03 13.88
CA LEU A 113 -29.90 17.02 14.73
C LEU A 113 -28.82 16.27 13.94
N GLU A 114 -27.57 16.73 14.03
CA GLU A 114 -26.40 16.02 13.52
C GLU A 114 -26.28 14.69 14.26
N ARG A 115 -27.01 13.66 13.79
CA ARG A 115 -26.93 12.31 14.33
C ARG A 115 -25.67 11.65 13.79
N GLY A 116 -24.90 11.03 14.66
CA GLY A 116 -23.77 10.21 14.24
C GLY A 116 -24.23 9.02 13.40
N LEU A 117 -23.40 8.56 12.46
CA LEU A 117 -23.68 7.42 11.57
C LEU A 117 -24.10 6.14 12.34
N GLY A 118 -23.59 5.92 13.56
CA GLY A 118 -23.98 4.80 14.43
C GLY A 118 -25.45 4.88 14.86
N GLU A 119 -25.91 6.05 15.30
CA GLU A 119 -27.31 6.26 15.71
C GLU A 119 -28.28 6.13 14.53
N LEU A 120 -27.85 6.53 13.32
CA LEU A 120 -28.60 6.32 12.09
C LEU A 120 -28.82 4.82 11.81
N TRP A 121 -27.77 4.01 11.92
CA TRP A 121 -27.88 2.56 11.72
C TRP A 121 -28.81 1.90 12.71
N ASP A 122 -28.73 2.22 14.00
CA ASP A 122 -29.62 1.65 15.02
C ASP A 122 -31.09 2.00 14.72
N SER A 123 -31.35 3.25 14.31
CA SER A 123 -32.70 3.68 13.93
C SER A 123 -33.22 2.97 12.69
N VAL A 124 -32.38 2.81 11.64
CA VAL A 124 -32.75 2.13 10.40
C VAL A 124 -33.00 0.64 10.61
N LEU A 125 -32.16 -0.04 11.41
CA LEU A 125 -32.35 -1.46 11.71
C LEU A 125 -33.63 -1.72 12.53
N HIS A 126 -33.97 -0.79 13.41
CA HIS A 126 -35.27 -0.88 14.11
C HIS A 126 -36.46 -0.76 13.14
N VAL A 127 -36.40 0.18 12.20
CA VAL A 127 -37.43 0.40 11.18
C VAL A 127 -37.47 -0.78 10.20
N SER A 128 -36.34 -1.33 9.80
CA SER A 128 -36.25 -2.42 8.81
C SER A 128 -36.89 -3.72 9.30
N SER A 129 -37.00 -3.93 10.61
CA SER A 129 -37.74 -5.05 11.19
C SER A 129 -39.22 -5.07 10.79
N LEU A 130 -39.77 -3.90 10.41
CA LEU A 130 -41.15 -3.72 9.94
C LEU A 130 -41.28 -3.83 8.41
N LEU A 131 -40.18 -3.80 7.68
CA LEU A 131 -40.12 -3.76 6.21
C LEU A 131 -39.15 -4.83 5.67
N PRO A 132 -39.53 -6.11 5.66
CA PRO A 132 -38.65 -7.21 5.28
C PRO A 132 -38.12 -7.11 3.83
N GLU A 133 -38.84 -6.43 2.95
CA GLU A 133 -38.45 -6.21 1.55
C GLU A 133 -37.17 -5.36 1.41
N LEU A 134 -36.79 -4.58 2.43
CA LEU A 134 -35.59 -3.75 2.44
C LEU A 134 -34.34 -4.51 2.93
N LEU A 135 -34.52 -5.64 3.64
CA LEU A 135 -33.43 -6.33 4.32
C LEU A 135 -32.26 -6.70 3.40
N PRO A 136 -32.45 -7.27 2.19
CA PRO A 136 -31.32 -7.63 1.33
C PRO A 136 -30.47 -6.42 0.94
N ALA A 137 -31.10 -5.33 0.49
CA ALA A 137 -30.41 -4.11 0.10
C ALA A 137 -29.77 -3.40 1.30
N LEU A 138 -30.39 -3.40 2.46
CA LEU A 138 -29.83 -2.84 3.69
C LEU A 138 -28.62 -3.64 4.19
N HIS A 139 -28.66 -4.96 4.12
CA HIS A 139 -27.49 -5.79 4.47
C HIS A 139 -26.34 -5.58 3.50
N CYS A 140 -26.61 -5.36 2.20
CA CYS A 140 -25.58 -4.98 1.24
C CYS A 140 -24.99 -3.60 1.59
N LEU A 141 -25.84 -2.61 1.89
CA LEU A 141 -25.39 -1.28 2.30
C LEU A 141 -24.58 -1.33 3.62
N ALA A 142 -24.98 -2.20 4.56
CA ALA A 142 -24.23 -2.45 5.79
C ALA A 142 -22.87 -3.09 5.52
N GLY A 143 -22.78 -4.02 4.57
CA GLY A 143 -21.51 -4.59 4.12
C GLY A 143 -20.57 -3.54 3.51
N LEU A 144 -21.10 -2.63 2.71
CA LEU A 144 -20.34 -1.51 2.13
C LEU A 144 -19.88 -0.52 3.21
N GLN A 145 -20.75 -0.22 4.18
CA GLN A 145 -20.36 0.60 5.34
C GLN A 145 -19.27 -0.06 6.18
N ALA A 146 -19.38 -1.36 6.39
CA ALA A 146 -18.38 -2.16 7.08
C ALA A 146 -17.04 -2.13 6.34
N ALA A 147 -17.05 -2.27 5.01
CA ALA A 147 -15.86 -2.17 4.16
C ALA A 147 -15.22 -0.78 4.23
N LEU A 148 -16.03 0.29 4.17
CA LEU A 148 -15.56 1.66 4.35
C LEU A 148 -14.89 1.86 5.73
N TRP A 149 -15.53 1.42 6.82
CA TRP A 149 -14.96 1.57 8.16
C TRP A 149 -13.73 0.69 8.38
N LEU A 150 -13.65 -0.46 7.75
CA LEU A 150 -12.44 -1.27 7.76
C LEU A 150 -11.30 -0.55 7.04
N SER A 151 -11.53 0.03 5.87
CA SER A 151 -10.50 0.74 5.09
C SER A 151 -9.99 2.02 5.80
N THR A 152 -10.87 2.70 6.56
CA THR A 152 -10.56 3.96 7.28
C THR A 152 -10.19 3.77 8.75
N ASP A 153 -10.01 2.53 9.22
CA ASP A 153 -9.64 2.18 10.61
C ASP A 153 -10.67 2.55 11.70
N HIS A 154 -11.93 2.59 11.33
CA HIS A 154 -13.02 2.88 12.26
C HIS A 154 -13.60 1.59 12.88
N LEU A 155 -12.75 0.73 13.44
CA LEU A 155 -13.11 -0.62 13.92
C LEU A 155 -14.18 -0.62 15.02
N ARG A 156 -14.26 0.45 15.86
CA ARG A 156 -15.29 0.56 16.89
C ARG A 156 -16.70 0.66 16.30
N TYR A 157 -16.85 1.50 15.26
CA TYR A 157 -18.15 1.65 14.59
C TYR A 157 -18.54 0.38 13.83
N LEU A 158 -17.56 -0.28 13.23
CA LEU A 158 -17.74 -1.58 12.58
C LEU A 158 -18.24 -2.63 13.58
N ALA A 159 -17.65 -2.71 14.78
CA ALA A 159 -18.10 -3.63 15.82
C ALA A 159 -19.54 -3.37 16.25
N LEU A 160 -19.91 -2.12 16.48
CA LEU A 160 -21.28 -1.72 16.84
C LEU A 160 -22.29 -2.08 15.75
N LEU A 161 -21.98 -1.80 14.48
CA LEU A 161 -22.85 -2.16 13.36
C LEU A 161 -23.10 -3.67 13.29
N LEU A 162 -22.04 -4.48 13.36
CA LEU A 162 -22.17 -5.93 13.32
C LEU A 162 -22.90 -6.51 14.54
N GLN A 163 -22.72 -5.89 15.71
CA GLN A 163 -23.46 -6.23 16.92
C GLN A 163 -24.96 -5.96 16.74
N SER A 164 -25.32 -4.80 16.20
CA SER A 164 -26.71 -4.44 15.91
C SER A 164 -27.33 -5.37 14.86
N LEU A 165 -26.59 -5.72 13.79
CA LEU A 165 -27.05 -6.65 12.75
C LEU A 165 -27.29 -8.08 13.30
N ASN A 166 -26.50 -8.51 14.29
CA ASN A 166 -26.64 -9.83 14.92
C ASN A 166 -27.69 -9.88 16.04
N GLY A 167 -28.30 -8.73 16.41
CA GLY A 167 -29.28 -8.67 17.48
C GLY A 167 -28.70 -8.99 18.88
N SER A 168 -27.39 -8.96 19.05
CA SER A 168 -26.70 -9.32 20.30
C SER A 168 -26.63 -8.13 21.23
N GLN A 169 -27.42 -8.11 22.30
CA GLN A 169 -27.40 -7.05 23.34
C GLN A 169 -26.33 -7.28 24.43
N SER A 170 -25.59 -8.36 24.41
CA SER A 170 -24.69 -8.70 25.52
C SER A 170 -23.30 -9.08 25.04
N GLY A 171 -22.35 -8.43 25.58
CA GLY A 171 -21.02 -9.00 25.71
C GLY A 171 -19.88 -8.20 25.08
N SER A 172 -18.77 -8.31 25.67
CA SER A 172 -17.50 -7.68 25.37
C SER A 172 -17.25 -7.47 23.87
N SER A 173 -17.01 -6.25 23.52
CA SER A 173 -16.69 -5.69 22.20
C SER A 173 -15.40 -6.29 21.56
N GLU A 174 -14.90 -7.43 22.03
CA GLU A 174 -13.51 -7.80 21.73
C GLU A 174 -13.34 -8.77 20.54
N ASP A 175 -14.41 -9.42 20.05
CA ASP A 175 -14.26 -10.38 18.95
C ASP A 175 -15.05 -9.98 17.71
N LEU A 176 -14.52 -8.99 16.99
CA LEU A 176 -15.08 -8.51 15.72
C LEU A 176 -15.19 -9.65 14.69
N LEU A 177 -14.23 -10.57 14.69
CA LEU A 177 -14.23 -11.72 13.78
C LEU A 177 -15.39 -12.65 14.07
N LEU A 178 -15.74 -12.84 15.34
CA LEU A 178 -16.91 -13.63 15.74
C LEU A 178 -18.19 -12.98 15.23
N HIS A 179 -18.34 -11.66 15.36
CA HIS A 179 -19.49 -10.93 14.85
C HIS A 179 -19.61 -11.03 13.33
N LEU A 180 -18.50 -10.98 12.58
CA LEU A 180 -18.48 -11.21 11.14
C LEU A 180 -18.88 -12.65 10.78
N LYS A 181 -18.43 -13.64 11.53
CA LYS A 181 -18.78 -15.06 11.33
C LYS A 181 -20.26 -15.36 11.63
N THR A 182 -20.82 -14.70 12.61
CA THR A 182 -22.24 -14.88 13.01
C THR A 182 -23.19 -14.05 12.15
N TRP A 183 -22.71 -12.99 11.50
CA TRP A 183 -23.54 -12.20 10.59
C TRP A 183 -23.99 -13.06 9.41
N SER A 184 -25.31 -13.23 9.26
CA SER A 184 -25.94 -14.02 8.21
C SER A 184 -26.85 -13.10 7.38
N PRO A 185 -26.35 -12.57 6.24
CA PRO A 185 -27.19 -11.80 5.34
C PRO A 185 -28.35 -12.64 4.80
N PRO A 186 -29.54 -12.03 4.59
CA PRO A 186 -30.66 -12.73 3.95
C PRO A 186 -30.31 -13.14 2.51
N ALA A 187 -30.81 -14.28 2.08
CA ALA A 187 -30.68 -14.71 0.69
C ALA A 187 -31.43 -13.75 -0.23
N GLU A 188 -30.90 -13.50 -1.42
CA GLU A 188 -31.61 -12.73 -2.45
C GLU A 188 -32.83 -13.52 -2.98
N GLU A 189 -33.93 -12.80 -3.15
CA GLU A 189 -35.11 -13.37 -3.81
C GLU A 189 -34.87 -13.41 -5.33
N SER A 190 -35.42 -14.43 -6.00
CA SER A 190 -35.25 -14.63 -7.46
C SER A 190 -35.75 -13.47 -8.32
N ASP A 191 -36.63 -12.64 -7.76
CA ASP A 191 -37.25 -11.49 -8.40
C ASP A 191 -36.61 -10.14 -7.96
N ALA A 192 -35.53 -10.13 -7.17
CA ALA A 192 -34.86 -8.91 -6.75
C ALA A 192 -34.17 -8.20 -7.93
N PRO A 193 -34.03 -6.85 -7.90
CA PRO A 193 -33.19 -6.13 -8.87
C PRO A 193 -31.76 -6.62 -8.81
N LEU A 194 -31.06 -6.72 -9.96
CA LEU A 194 -29.70 -7.23 -10.02
C LEU A 194 -28.74 -6.34 -9.22
N ILE A 195 -27.86 -6.99 -8.47
CA ILE A 195 -26.78 -6.36 -7.75
C ILE A 195 -25.41 -6.82 -8.30
N LEU A 196 -24.41 -5.97 -8.24
CA LEU A 196 -23.06 -6.28 -8.69
C LEU A 196 -22.39 -7.29 -7.76
N GLN A 197 -22.51 -7.04 -6.46
CA GLN A 197 -21.96 -7.88 -5.38
C GLN A 197 -22.94 -7.86 -4.21
N ASP A 198 -23.38 -9.01 -3.80
CA ASP A 198 -24.36 -9.18 -2.72
C ASP A 198 -23.73 -9.05 -1.32
N ALA A 199 -24.59 -9.01 -0.32
CA ALA A 199 -24.16 -8.90 1.07
C ALA A 199 -23.30 -10.09 1.53
N GLN A 200 -23.54 -11.29 0.97
CA GLN A 200 -22.74 -12.48 1.26
C GLN A 200 -21.33 -12.34 0.69
N GLY A 201 -21.19 -11.90 -0.57
CA GLY A 201 -19.89 -11.66 -1.20
C GLY A 201 -19.09 -10.57 -0.46
N LEU A 202 -19.75 -9.49 0.00
CA LEU A 202 -19.11 -8.46 0.83
C LEU A 202 -18.66 -9.01 2.19
N ARG A 203 -19.47 -9.86 2.82
CA ARG A 203 -19.11 -10.54 4.07
C ARG A 203 -17.88 -11.44 3.88
N ASP A 204 -17.79 -12.19 2.80
CA ASP A 204 -16.65 -13.06 2.51
C ASP A 204 -15.35 -12.26 2.31
N VAL A 205 -15.43 -11.10 1.65
CA VAL A 205 -14.32 -10.15 1.54
C VAL A 205 -13.90 -9.63 2.93
N LEU A 206 -14.86 -9.25 3.78
CA LEU A 206 -14.57 -8.75 5.13
C LEU A 206 -13.97 -9.83 6.04
N LEU A 207 -14.45 -11.08 5.94
CA LEU A 207 -13.90 -12.23 6.67
C LEU A 207 -12.44 -12.53 6.31
N THR A 208 -12.01 -12.17 5.11
CA THR A 208 -10.62 -12.28 4.67
C THR A 208 -9.81 -11.03 5.02
N ALA A 209 -10.34 -9.84 4.73
CA ALA A 209 -9.62 -8.57 4.89
C ALA A 209 -9.34 -8.21 6.36
N PHE A 210 -10.31 -8.43 7.26
CA PHE A 210 -10.16 -8.05 8.67
C PHE A 210 -9.03 -8.80 9.38
N PRO A 211 -9.00 -10.16 9.42
CA PRO A 211 -7.92 -10.88 10.09
C PRO A 211 -6.58 -10.69 9.38
N TYR A 212 -6.56 -10.48 8.06
CA TYR A 212 -5.34 -10.16 7.33
C TYR A 212 -4.76 -8.82 7.78
N ARG A 213 -5.56 -7.76 7.81
CA ARG A 213 -5.15 -6.44 8.30
C ARG A 213 -4.66 -6.52 9.75
N GLN A 214 -5.42 -7.21 10.62
CA GLN A 214 -5.03 -7.42 12.01
C GLN A 214 -3.68 -8.14 12.11
N GLY A 215 -3.47 -9.19 11.33
CA GLY A 215 -2.22 -9.95 11.28
C GLY A 215 -1.03 -9.09 10.86
N LEU A 216 -1.19 -8.24 9.85
CA LEU A 216 -0.14 -7.29 9.42
C LEU A 216 0.16 -6.26 10.50
N GLN A 217 -0.86 -5.69 11.13
CA GLN A 217 -0.69 -4.69 12.20
C GLN A 217 0.04 -5.29 13.41
N GLU A 218 -0.35 -6.49 13.86
CA GLU A 218 0.33 -7.19 14.94
C GLU A 218 1.78 -7.57 14.59
N LEU A 219 2.06 -7.86 13.30
CA LEU A 219 3.41 -8.13 12.79
C LEU A 219 4.30 -6.87 12.84
N ILE A 220 3.73 -5.70 12.55
CA ILE A 220 4.42 -4.39 12.65
C ILE A 220 4.71 -4.06 14.12
N ILE A 221 3.73 -4.24 14.99
CA ILE A 221 3.86 -4.02 16.45
C ILE A 221 4.85 -5.00 17.08
N GLY A 222 5.06 -6.17 16.47
CA GLY A 222 5.96 -7.22 16.97
C GLY A 222 5.28 -8.28 17.83
N ASN A 223 3.94 -8.30 17.90
CA ASN A 223 3.19 -9.35 18.58
C ASN A 223 3.05 -10.58 17.67
N LEU A 224 4.15 -11.30 17.51
CA LEU A 224 4.28 -12.39 16.53
C LEU A 224 3.29 -13.56 16.74
N PRO A 225 2.97 -14.00 17.97
CA PRO A 225 2.00 -15.09 18.17
C PRO A 225 0.59 -14.73 17.68
N LYS A 226 0.14 -13.50 17.94
CA LYS A 226 -1.18 -13.04 17.53
C LYS A 226 -1.22 -12.79 16.00
N ALA A 227 -0.14 -12.20 15.45
CA ALA A 227 0.03 -12.06 14.00
C ALA A 227 -0.07 -13.42 13.30
N LEU A 228 0.64 -14.43 13.80
CA LEU A 228 0.63 -15.78 13.26
C LEU A 228 -0.78 -16.39 13.28
N SER A 229 -1.52 -16.25 14.39
CA SER A 229 -2.89 -16.75 14.52
C SER A 229 -3.84 -16.11 13.52
N SER A 230 -3.82 -14.77 13.41
CA SER A 230 -4.68 -14.03 12.49
C SER A 230 -4.35 -14.35 11.01
N LEU A 231 -3.07 -14.45 10.65
CA LEU A 231 -2.65 -14.81 9.30
C LEU A 231 -2.99 -16.28 8.94
N HIS A 232 -2.93 -17.19 9.89
CA HIS A 232 -3.38 -18.58 9.67
C HIS A 232 -4.89 -18.69 9.47
N GLU A 233 -5.67 -17.88 10.14
CA GLU A 233 -7.12 -17.79 9.92
C GLU A 233 -7.42 -17.44 8.47
N VAL A 234 -6.72 -16.46 7.91
CA VAL A 234 -6.85 -16.06 6.49
C VAL A 234 -6.43 -17.21 5.56
N ALA A 235 -5.28 -17.83 5.83
CA ALA A 235 -4.74 -18.89 4.98
C ALA A 235 -5.60 -20.15 4.95
N SER A 236 -6.39 -20.41 6.00
CA SER A 236 -7.33 -21.53 6.08
C SER A 236 -8.71 -21.23 5.48
N GLY A 237 -9.01 -19.97 5.17
CA GLY A 237 -10.27 -19.53 4.57
C GLY A 237 -10.27 -19.56 3.04
N LEU A 238 -11.36 -19.06 2.45
CA LEU A 238 -11.48 -18.86 1.00
C LEU A 238 -10.77 -17.56 0.62
N CYS A 239 -9.45 -17.63 0.47
CA CYS A 239 -8.63 -16.46 0.16
C CYS A 239 -8.30 -16.41 -1.34
N PRO A 240 -8.46 -15.26 -2.03
CA PRO A 240 -8.00 -15.08 -3.41
C PRO A 240 -6.50 -15.33 -3.55
N ARG A 241 -6.09 -15.88 -4.69
CA ARG A 241 -4.71 -16.28 -4.93
C ARG A 241 -3.69 -15.15 -4.73
N PRO A 242 -3.91 -13.92 -5.23
CA PRO A 242 -2.97 -12.81 -5.01
C PRO A 242 -2.81 -12.45 -3.53
N VAL A 243 -3.92 -12.43 -2.77
CA VAL A 243 -3.90 -12.18 -1.32
C VAL A 243 -3.19 -13.31 -0.58
N LEU A 244 -3.39 -14.55 -1.00
CA LEU A 244 -2.76 -15.72 -0.37
C LEU A 244 -1.23 -15.67 -0.49
N VAL A 245 -0.67 -15.19 -1.62
CA VAL A 245 0.78 -14.94 -1.78
C VAL A 245 1.29 -13.95 -0.74
N GLN A 246 0.55 -12.87 -0.52
CA GLN A 246 0.90 -11.86 0.49
C GLN A 246 0.80 -12.43 1.91
N VAL A 247 -0.25 -13.21 2.20
CA VAL A 247 -0.43 -13.89 3.50
C VAL A 247 0.72 -14.86 3.77
N TYR A 248 1.11 -15.67 2.80
CA TYR A 248 2.25 -16.59 2.96
C TYR A 248 3.56 -15.85 3.16
N THR A 249 3.77 -14.72 2.48
CA THR A 249 4.93 -13.86 2.69
C THR A 249 4.95 -13.30 4.12
N ALA A 250 3.80 -12.82 4.62
CA ALA A 250 3.67 -12.32 5.99
C ALA A 250 3.88 -13.44 7.03
N LEU A 251 3.37 -14.66 6.80
CA LEU A 251 3.62 -15.83 7.63
C LEU A 251 5.10 -16.20 7.65
N GLY A 252 5.76 -16.19 6.48
CA GLY A 252 7.21 -16.39 6.36
C GLY A 252 7.99 -15.35 7.17
N THR A 253 7.63 -14.07 7.06
CA THR A 253 8.22 -12.97 7.83
C THR A 253 8.04 -13.17 9.34
N CYS A 254 6.83 -13.54 9.77
CA CYS A 254 6.50 -13.78 11.17
C CYS A 254 7.36 -14.93 11.74
N LEU A 255 7.41 -16.06 11.05
CA LEU A 255 8.18 -17.24 11.48
C LEU A 255 9.69 -17.00 11.46
N ARG A 256 10.22 -16.23 10.49
CA ARG A 256 11.62 -15.80 10.47
C ARG A 256 11.95 -14.97 11.70
N LYS A 257 11.12 -13.98 12.04
CA LYS A 257 11.27 -13.15 13.25
C LYS A 257 11.16 -13.97 14.55
N MET A 258 10.39 -15.08 14.55
CA MET A 258 10.29 -16.02 15.67
C MET A 258 11.47 -17.00 15.76
N GLY A 259 12.44 -16.95 14.85
CA GLY A 259 13.57 -17.87 14.85
C GLY A 259 13.26 -19.28 14.32
N ASN A 260 12.22 -19.43 13.49
CA ASN A 260 11.82 -20.69 12.85
C ASN A 260 12.07 -20.68 11.33
N PRO A 261 13.36 -20.67 10.88
CA PRO A 261 13.71 -20.46 9.48
C PRO A 261 13.18 -21.53 8.55
N GLN A 262 13.17 -22.79 8.96
CA GLN A 262 12.71 -23.90 8.12
C GLN A 262 11.21 -23.79 7.78
N ARG A 263 10.38 -23.43 8.76
CA ARG A 263 8.95 -23.20 8.52
C ARG A 263 8.72 -21.95 7.72
N ALA A 264 9.50 -20.89 7.95
CA ALA A 264 9.44 -19.66 7.16
C ALA A 264 9.70 -19.95 5.67
N LEU A 265 10.71 -20.78 5.36
CA LEU A 265 11.05 -21.14 3.99
C LEU A 265 9.91 -21.86 3.28
N VAL A 266 9.18 -22.75 3.96
CA VAL A 266 8.03 -23.46 3.37
C VAL A 266 6.97 -22.46 2.88
N TYR A 267 6.60 -21.46 3.71
CA TYR A 267 5.61 -20.46 3.31
C TYR A 267 6.12 -19.55 2.19
N LEU A 268 7.40 -19.16 2.21
CA LEU A 268 7.98 -18.33 1.16
C LEU A 268 8.03 -19.08 -0.19
N VAL A 269 8.34 -20.39 -0.17
CA VAL A 269 8.30 -21.23 -1.38
C VAL A 269 6.86 -21.34 -1.93
N GLU A 270 5.86 -21.50 -1.06
CA GLU A 270 4.46 -21.50 -1.50
C GLU A 270 4.04 -20.12 -2.05
N ALA A 271 4.51 -19.01 -1.46
CA ALA A 271 4.28 -17.68 -1.98
C ALA A 271 4.88 -17.51 -3.40
N LEU A 272 6.09 -18.00 -3.63
CA LEU A 272 6.76 -17.94 -4.95
C LEU A 272 6.03 -18.76 -6.03
N LYS A 273 5.36 -19.85 -5.68
CA LYS A 273 4.56 -20.64 -6.61
C LYS A 273 3.30 -19.91 -7.08
N GLY A 274 2.88 -18.87 -6.39
CA GLY A 274 1.68 -18.10 -6.71
C GLY A 274 1.75 -17.30 -8.01
N GLY A 275 2.93 -17.04 -8.53
CA GLY A 275 3.18 -16.43 -9.85
C GLY A 275 2.92 -14.92 -9.94
N SER A 276 2.23 -14.32 -8.97
CA SER A 276 1.97 -12.87 -8.89
C SER A 276 2.78 -12.23 -7.76
N ALA A 277 3.19 -10.98 -7.91
CA ALA A 277 3.89 -10.19 -6.87
C ALA A 277 5.09 -10.90 -6.22
N LEU A 278 6.03 -11.41 -7.04
CA LEU A 278 7.20 -12.18 -6.58
C LEU A 278 8.21 -11.36 -5.75
N GLY A 279 8.17 -10.03 -5.82
CA GLY A 279 9.16 -9.17 -5.15
C GLY A 279 9.22 -9.34 -3.63
N PRO A 280 8.10 -9.20 -2.88
CA PRO A 280 8.10 -9.34 -1.43
C PRO A 280 8.60 -10.70 -0.93
N PRO A 281 8.16 -11.87 -1.46
CA PRO A 281 8.67 -13.16 -1.01
C PRO A 281 10.15 -13.37 -1.32
N LEU A 282 10.67 -12.85 -2.45
CA LEU A 282 12.11 -12.90 -2.76
C LEU A 282 12.94 -12.08 -1.78
N LEU A 283 12.50 -10.88 -1.45
CA LEU A 283 13.16 -10.04 -0.46
C LEU A 283 13.19 -10.70 0.94
N GLU A 284 12.08 -11.31 1.36
CA GLU A 284 12.06 -12.04 2.64
C GLU A 284 12.88 -13.32 2.60
N ALA A 285 12.95 -14.02 1.46
CA ALA A 285 13.82 -15.18 1.27
C ALA A 285 15.30 -14.77 1.38
N SER A 286 15.71 -13.67 0.77
CA SER A 286 17.08 -13.17 0.90
C SER A 286 17.45 -12.85 2.36
N ARG A 287 16.55 -12.19 3.11
CA ARG A 287 16.74 -11.93 4.54
C ARG A 287 16.82 -13.20 5.38
N LEU A 288 16.08 -14.23 5.00
CA LEU A 288 16.12 -15.53 5.64
C LEU A 288 17.45 -16.24 5.39
N TYR A 289 17.91 -16.29 4.13
CA TYR A 289 19.22 -16.88 3.78
C TYR A 289 20.39 -16.13 4.42
N GLN A 290 20.27 -14.79 4.53
CA GLN A 290 21.23 -13.98 5.28
C GLN A 290 21.35 -14.43 6.75
N GLN A 291 20.21 -14.67 7.41
CA GLN A 291 20.19 -15.18 8.79
C GLN A 291 20.75 -16.59 8.92
N LEU A 292 20.59 -17.42 7.89
CA LEU A 292 21.13 -18.78 7.84
C LEU A 292 22.62 -18.81 7.46
N GLY A 293 23.19 -17.70 6.99
CA GLY A 293 24.57 -17.61 6.51
C GLY A 293 24.80 -18.25 5.14
N ASP A 294 23.71 -18.53 4.39
CA ASP A 294 23.79 -19.03 3.01
C ASP A 294 23.87 -17.87 2.03
N THR A 295 25.09 -17.42 1.80
CA THR A 295 25.37 -16.27 0.92
C THR A 295 25.03 -16.53 -0.55
N ALA A 296 25.13 -17.78 -1.02
CA ALA A 296 24.83 -18.13 -2.39
C ALA A 296 23.32 -17.99 -2.67
N ALA A 297 22.48 -18.61 -1.84
CA ALA A 297 21.03 -18.52 -1.96
C ALA A 297 20.50 -17.09 -1.69
N GLU A 298 21.17 -16.33 -0.81
CA GLU A 298 20.87 -14.93 -0.57
C GLU A 298 21.04 -14.09 -1.83
N LEU A 299 22.22 -14.19 -2.49
CA LEU A 299 22.52 -13.42 -3.69
C LEU A 299 21.63 -13.84 -4.86
N GLU A 300 21.38 -15.14 -5.06
CA GLU A 300 20.46 -15.64 -6.08
C GLU A 300 19.04 -15.05 -5.89
N SER A 301 18.56 -14.99 -4.65
CA SER A 301 17.25 -14.39 -4.33
C SER A 301 17.20 -12.89 -4.67
N LEU A 302 18.31 -12.16 -4.45
CA LEU A 302 18.41 -10.73 -4.77
C LEU A 302 18.56 -10.49 -6.28
N GLU A 303 19.30 -11.33 -7.01
CA GLU A 303 19.41 -11.29 -8.47
C GLU A 303 18.03 -11.47 -9.12
N LEU A 304 17.27 -12.49 -8.68
CA LEU A 304 15.89 -12.71 -9.13
C LEU A 304 14.98 -11.53 -8.77
N LEU A 305 15.15 -10.92 -7.60
CA LEU A 305 14.37 -9.73 -7.20
C LEU A 305 14.61 -8.57 -8.18
N VAL A 306 15.87 -8.30 -8.54
CA VAL A 306 16.23 -7.23 -9.49
C VAL A 306 15.64 -7.55 -10.87
N GLU A 307 15.69 -8.80 -11.30
CA GLU A 307 15.16 -9.24 -12.59
C GLU A 307 13.63 -9.06 -12.68
N VAL A 308 12.91 -9.49 -11.64
CA VAL A 308 11.46 -9.27 -11.52
C VAL A 308 11.11 -7.78 -11.56
N ARG A 309 11.91 -6.92 -10.89
CA ARG A 309 11.70 -5.47 -10.90
C ARG A 309 11.98 -4.84 -12.26
N ASN A 310 13.01 -5.30 -12.96
CA ASN A 310 13.30 -4.87 -14.33
C ASN A 310 12.13 -5.23 -15.27
N CYS A 311 11.60 -6.45 -15.19
CA CYS A 311 10.44 -6.88 -15.97
C CYS A 311 9.19 -6.06 -15.65
N GLN A 312 8.95 -5.75 -14.39
CA GLN A 312 7.80 -4.92 -13.97
C GLN A 312 7.92 -3.49 -14.47
N ALA A 313 9.10 -2.88 -14.43
CA ALA A 313 9.34 -1.54 -14.97
C ALA A 313 9.07 -1.46 -16.48
N LEU A 314 9.43 -2.50 -17.22
CA LEU A 314 9.17 -2.61 -18.67
C LEU A 314 7.69 -2.92 -18.97
N SER A 315 7.01 -3.68 -18.12
CA SER A 315 5.61 -4.09 -18.32
C SER A 315 4.59 -3.06 -17.87
N VAL A 316 4.96 -2.04 -17.10
CA VAL A 316 4.09 -0.89 -16.74
C VAL A 316 3.50 -0.20 -17.99
N THR A 317 4.14 -0.37 -19.16
CA THR A 317 3.59 0.10 -20.43
C THR A 317 2.57 -0.85 -21.07
N GLN A 318 2.41 -2.10 -20.60
CA GLN A 318 1.63 -3.13 -21.30
C GLN A 318 0.66 -3.96 -20.46
N SER A 319 0.75 -4.02 -19.15
CA SER A 319 -0.17 -4.83 -18.34
C SER A 319 -0.60 -4.12 -17.05
N SER A 320 -1.52 -3.18 -17.18
CA SER A 320 -2.51 -3.02 -16.13
C SER A 320 -3.42 -4.23 -16.20
N GLU A 321 -3.25 -5.25 -15.34
CA GLU A 321 -4.38 -6.11 -14.98
C GLU A 321 -5.48 -5.16 -14.57
N ALA A 322 -6.51 -5.08 -15.42
CA ALA A 322 -7.53 -4.09 -15.21
C ALA A 322 -8.27 -4.47 -13.93
N PRO A 323 -8.47 -3.52 -13.01
CA PRO A 323 -9.09 -3.77 -11.71
C PRO A 323 -10.43 -4.46 -11.89
N GLN A 324 -10.71 -5.43 -11.05
CA GLN A 324 -12.03 -6.04 -11.00
C GLN A 324 -13.07 -5.00 -10.59
N LEU A 325 -14.27 -5.08 -11.13
CA LEU A 325 -15.35 -4.13 -10.86
C LEU A 325 -16.16 -4.49 -9.59
N LEU A 326 -15.51 -5.11 -8.62
CA LEU A 326 -16.07 -5.54 -7.33
C LEU A 326 -15.22 -4.97 -6.20
N ILE A 327 -15.78 -4.99 -4.99
CA ILE A 327 -15.00 -4.73 -3.78
C ILE A 327 -14.15 -5.98 -3.50
N GLU A 328 -12.84 -5.80 -3.52
CA GLU A 328 -11.86 -6.86 -3.25
C GLU A 328 -11.11 -6.60 -1.96
N VAL A 329 -10.46 -7.65 -1.45
CA VAL A 329 -9.66 -7.58 -0.22
C VAL A 329 -8.59 -6.50 -0.31
N GLU A 330 -7.94 -6.39 -1.47
CA GLU A 330 -6.86 -5.42 -1.72
C GLU A 330 -7.30 -3.96 -1.55
N LEU A 331 -8.57 -3.65 -1.90
CA LEU A 331 -9.12 -2.29 -1.73
C LEU A 331 -9.34 -1.90 -0.26
N LEU A 332 -9.44 -2.90 0.63
CA LEU A 332 -9.68 -2.69 2.07
C LEU A 332 -8.38 -2.66 2.89
N LEU A 333 -7.26 -2.96 2.25
CA LEU A 333 -5.95 -2.94 2.89
C LEU A 333 -5.32 -1.55 2.80
N PRO A 334 -4.53 -1.14 3.80
CA PRO A 334 -3.79 0.10 3.72
C PRO A 334 -2.84 0.04 2.52
N GLN A 335 -3.09 0.90 1.54
CA GLN A 335 -2.26 0.97 0.35
C GLN A 335 -0.88 1.52 0.72
N SER A 336 0.17 0.77 0.34
CA SER A 336 1.56 1.24 0.27
C SER A 336 2.09 1.90 1.55
N ASP A 337 1.85 1.30 2.72
CA ASP A 337 2.64 1.68 3.89
C ASP A 337 4.09 1.19 3.67
N PRO A 338 5.06 2.12 3.55
CA PRO A 338 6.48 1.73 3.41
C PRO A 338 7.00 0.97 4.65
N ALA A 339 6.32 1.05 5.79
CA ALA A 339 6.58 0.23 6.97
C ALA A 339 5.98 -1.18 6.84
N SER A 340 5.16 -1.45 5.83
CA SER A 340 4.60 -2.79 5.61
C SER A 340 5.69 -3.82 5.37
N PRO A 341 5.64 -4.98 6.03
CA PRO A 341 6.58 -6.09 5.79
C PRO A 341 6.52 -6.62 4.35
N LEU A 342 5.49 -6.26 3.60
CA LEU A 342 5.28 -6.64 2.19
C LEU A 342 5.84 -5.60 1.20
N HIS A 343 6.40 -4.49 1.71
CA HIS A 343 7.03 -3.50 0.84
C HIS A 343 8.40 -4.00 0.37
N CYS A 344 8.59 -4.15 -0.93
CA CYS A 344 9.83 -4.63 -1.52
C CYS A 344 10.69 -3.53 -2.17
N GLY A 345 10.37 -2.26 -1.88
CA GLY A 345 11.14 -1.12 -2.36
C GLY A 345 11.05 -0.86 -3.88
N THR A 346 11.79 0.13 -4.33
CA THR A 346 11.93 0.50 -5.75
C THR A 346 12.97 -0.38 -6.45
N GLN A 347 13.07 -0.28 -7.77
CA GLN A 347 14.10 -0.95 -8.56
C GLN A 347 15.52 -0.52 -8.13
N SER A 348 15.71 0.77 -7.86
CA SER A 348 16.96 1.32 -7.37
C SER A 348 17.35 0.76 -6.01
N GLN A 349 16.39 0.61 -5.09
CA GLN A 349 16.62 0.00 -3.78
C GLN A 349 17.01 -1.48 -3.88
N ALA A 350 16.37 -2.25 -4.77
CA ALA A 350 16.71 -3.66 -4.99
C ALA A 350 18.13 -3.82 -5.58
N LYS A 351 18.49 -3.00 -6.57
CA LYS A 351 19.84 -2.98 -7.14
C LYS A 351 20.88 -2.56 -6.11
N HIS A 352 20.61 -1.54 -5.30
CA HIS A 352 21.50 -1.10 -4.24
C HIS A 352 21.74 -2.21 -3.20
N LEU A 353 20.69 -2.91 -2.78
CA LEU A 353 20.81 -4.02 -1.85
C LEU A 353 21.68 -5.14 -2.41
N LEU A 354 21.47 -5.54 -3.67
CA LEU A 354 22.29 -6.55 -4.34
C LEU A 354 23.76 -6.13 -4.41
N ALA A 355 24.04 -4.91 -4.91
CA ALA A 355 25.40 -4.38 -5.03
C ALA A 355 26.12 -4.34 -3.68
N SER A 356 25.44 -3.84 -2.64
CA SER A 356 25.98 -3.77 -1.28
C SER A 356 26.30 -5.16 -0.72
N ARG A 357 25.45 -6.15 -0.97
CA ARG A 357 25.69 -7.54 -0.51
C ARG A 357 26.85 -8.20 -1.28
N CYS A 358 26.95 -8.00 -2.59
CA CYS A 358 28.11 -8.46 -3.37
C CYS A 358 29.41 -7.88 -2.82
N LEU A 359 29.42 -6.59 -2.48
CA LEU A 359 30.60 -5.94 -1.88
C LEU A 359 30.96 -6.53 -0.52
N GLN A 360 29.96 -6.74 0.37
CA GLN A 360 30.16 -7.31 1.72
C GLN A 360 30.64 -8.77 1.68
N THR A 361 30.25 -9.51 0.66
CA THR A 361 30.64 -10.93 0.48
C THR A 361 31.95 -11.10 -0.29
N GLY A 362 32.64 -10.00 -0.62
CA GLY A 362 33.93 -10.01 -1.33
C GLY A 362 33.84 -10.22 -2.85
N ARG A 363 32.64 -10.18 -3.44
CA ARG A 363 32.42 -10.22 -4.89
C ARG A 363 32.53 -8.81 -5.47
N ALA A 364 33.73 -8.24 -5.41
CA ALA A 364 33.96 -6.81 -5.71
C ALA A 364 33.68 -6.46 -7.18
N GLU A 365 33.97 -7.37 -8.11
CA GLU A 365 33.72 -7.14 -9.54
C GLU A 365 32.22 -7.09 -9.85
N ASP A 366 31.46 -8.05 -9.34
CA ASP A 366 29.99 -8.06 -9.50
C ASP A 366 29.35 -6.84 -8.81
N ALA A 367 29.85 -6.49 -7.62
CA ALA A 367 29.40 -5.28 -6.91
C ALA A 367 29.62 -4.03 -7.74
N ALA A 368 30.81 -3.89 -8.37
CA ALA A 368 31.13 -2.75 -9.21
C ALA A 368 30.18 -2.64 -10.42
N GLU A 369 29.90 -3.74 -11.11
CA GLU A 369 28.94 -3.77 -12.21
C GLU A 369 27.53 -3.36 -11.77
N HIS A 370 27.03 -3.91 -10.66
CA HIS A 370 25.71 -3.57 -10.15
C HIS A 370 25.62 -2.11 -9.68
N TYR A 371 26.70 -1.54 -9.10
CA TYR A 371 26.73 -0.12 -8.75
C TYR A 371 26.76 0.79 -9.98
N LEU A 372 27.51 0.44 -11.03
CA LEU A 372 27.50 1.20 -12.27
C LEU A 372 26.12 1.19 -12.93
N ASP A 373 25.47 0.04 -12.97
CA ASP A 373 24.09 -0.09 -13.43
C ASP A 373 23.10 0.75 -12.61
N LEU A 374 23.28 0.77 -11.29
CA LEU A 374 22.47 1.59 -10.39
C LEU A 374 22.68 3.09 -10.65
N LEU A 375 23.94 3.50 -10.82
CA LEU A 375 24.27 4.90 -11.16
C LEU A 375 23.65 5.30 -12.51
N ALA A 376 23.72 4.43 -13.53
CA ALA A 376 23.08 4.67 -14.81
C ALA A 376 21.57 4.90 -14.65
N LEU A 377 20.88 4.05 -13.87
CA LEU A 377 19.44 4.16 -13.58
C LEU A 377 19.10 5.49 -12.88
N LEU A 378 19.88 5.87 -11.87
CA LEU A 378 19.63 7.09 -11.09
C LEU A 378 19.92 8.36 -11.90
N LEU A 379 20.88 8.32 -12.83
CA LEU A 379 21.26 9.45 -13.66
C LEU A 379 20.33 9.66 -14.85
N ASP A 380 19.73 8.60 -15.37
CA ASP A 380 18.81 8.63 -16.53
C ASP A 380 17.44 9.26 -16.18
N GLY A 381 17.16 9.45 -14.89
CA GLY A 381 15.95 10.13 -14.42
C GLY A 381 14.65 9.42 -14.76
N SER A 382 14.71 8.12 -15.09
CA SER A 382 13.58 7.30 -15.52
C SER A 382 12.65 6.88 -14.37
N GLU A 383 13.02 7.09 -13.12
CA GLU A 383 12.07 6.92 -12.01
C GLU A 383 11.06 8.08 -11.99
N PRO A 384 9.75 7.80 -11.95
CA PRO A 384 8.72 8.82 -12.00
C PRO A 384 8.82 9.74 -10.76
N ARG A 385 9.13 11.02 -10.99
CA ARG A 385 9.26 12.07 -9.96
C ARG A 385 7.94 12.48 -9.29
N PHE A 386 6.85 11.78 -9.59
CA PHE A 386 5.49 12.13 -9.14
C PHE A 386 4.97 11.33 -7.94
N SER A 387 5.79 10.47 -7.34
CA SER A 387 5.42 9.85 -6.07
C SER A 387 5.92 10.70 -4.90
N PRO A 388 5.13 10.82 -3.80
CA PRO A 388 5.65 11.37 -2.56
C PRO A 388 6.92 10.60 -2.18
N PRO A 389 7.89 11.26 -1.51
CA PRO A 389 9.18 10.63 -1.22
C PRO A 389 8.94 9.28 -0.55
N PRO A 390 9.48 8.17 -1.12
CA PRO A 390 9.29 6.86 -0.52
C PRO A 390 9.90 6.86 0.89
N SER A 391 9.15 6.41 1.86
CA SER A 391 9.68 6.13 3.19
C SER A 391 9.85 4.61 3.33
N PRO A 392 11.03 4.07 3.54
CA PRO A 392 12.29 4.74 3.83
C PRO A 392 12.88 5.44 2.59
N PRO A 393 13.64 6.54 2.78
CA PRO A 393 14.27 7.26 1.69
C PRO A 393 15.14 6.30 0.87
N GLY A 394 15.11 6.45 -0.46
CA GLY A 394 16.00 5.72 -1.36
C GLY A 394 17.47 6.02 -1.01
N PRO A 395 18.42 5.20 -1.53
CA PRO A 395 19.83 5.42 -1.27
C PRO A 395 20.22 6.85 -1.67
N CYS A 396 20.97 7.52 -0.79
CA CYS A 396 21.43 8.88 -1.03
C CYS A 396 22.44 8.88 -2.19
N MET A 397 22.27 9.76 -3.17
CA MET A 397 23.14 9.81 -4.35
C MET A 397 24.65 9.82 -4.00
N PRO A 398 25.14 10.67 -3.08
CA PRO A 398 26.58 10.64 -2.71
C PRO A 398 27.02 9.30 -2.12
N GLU A 399 26.18 8.63 -1.34
CA GLU A 399 26.50 7.32 -0.75
C GLU A 399 26.69 6.27 -1.83
N VAL A 400 25.79 6.22 -2.82
CA VAL A 400 25.89 5.27 -3.94
C VAL A 400 27.17 5.48 -4.75
N PHE A 401 27.56 6.75 -5.00
CA PHE A 401 28.82 7.06 -5.70
C PHE A 401 30.05 6.61 -4.89
N LEU A 402 30.05 6.81 -3.59
CA LEU A 402 31.16 6.39 -2.71
C LEU A 402 31.25 4.85 -2.64
N GLU A 403 30.15 4.17 -2.51
CA GLU A 403 30.10 2.70 -2.49
C GLU A 403 30.53 2.13 -3.84
N ALA A 404 30.11 2.74 -4.96
CA ALA A 404 30.54 2.37 -6.30
C ALA A 404 32.05 2.54 -6.47
N ALA A 405 32.61 3.68 -6.06
CA ALA A 405 34.04 3.93 -6.11
C ALA A 405 34.82 2.93 -5.24
N ALA A 406 34.33 2.62 -4.03
CA ALA A 406 34.94 1.63 -3.15
C ALA A 406 34.92 0.21 -3.77
N ALA A 407 33.82 -0.18 -4.41
CA ALA A 407 33.70 -1.46 -5.12
C ALA A 407 34.68 -1.54 -6.29
N LEU A 408 34.78 -0.49 -7.09
CA LEU A 408 35.73 -0.41 -8.22
C LEU A 408 37.19 -0.49 -7.77
N ILE A 409 37.56 0.16 -6.66
CA ILE A 409 38.88 0.06 -6.07
C ILE A 409 39.18 -1.38 -5.64
N GLN A 410 38.21 -2.05 -4.96
CA GLN A 410 38.36 -3.41 -4.51
C GLN A 410 38.44 -4.41 -5.70
N ALA A 411 37.76 -4.09 -6.80
CA ALA A 411 37.84 -4.85 -8.06
C ALA A 411 39.11 -4.56 -8.86
N GLY A 412 40.02 -3.67 -8.41
CA GLY A 412 41.24 -3.31 -9.13
C GLY A 412 41.01 -2.34 -10.30
N ARG A 413 39.78 -1.78 -10.44
CA ARG A 413 39.39 -0.82 -11.50
C ARG A 413 39.58 0.63 -11.06
N ALA A 414 40.81 0.97 -10.67
CA ALA A 414 41.15 2.26 -10.09
C ALA A 414 40.85 3.45 -11.01
N GLN A 415 41.01 3.33 -12.32
CA GLN A 415 40.70 4.39 -13.27
C GLN A 415 39.20 4.73 -13.31
N ASP A 416 38.34 3.69 -13.29
CA ASP A 416 36.90 3.86 -13.28
C ASP A 416 36.46 4.50 -11.94
N ALA A 417 37.08 4.09 -10.84
CA ALA A 417 36.84 4.70 -9.53
C ALA A 417 37.13 6.21 -9.50
N LEU A 418 38.22 6.64 -10.13
CA LEU A 418 38.55 8.07 -10.27
C LEU A 418 37.45 8.80 -11.05
N THR A 419 36.99 8.23 -12.16
CA THR A 419 35.92 8.82 -12.99
C THR A 419 34.62 9.00 -12.17
N VAL A 420 34.24 8.00 -11.39
CA VAL A 420 33.05 8.05 -10.52
C VAL A 420 33.20 9.12 -9.44
N CYS A 421 34.39 9.24 -8.82
CA CYS A 421 34.66 10.28 -7.83
C CYS A 421 34.64 11.69 -8.44
N GLU A 422 35.21 11.87 -9.62
CA GLU A 422 35.21 13.16 -10.34
C GLU A 422 33.80 13.59 -10.70
N GLU A 423 32.95 12.66 -11.16
CA GLU A 423 31.55 12.92 -11.48
C GLU A 423 30.76 13.36 -10.23
N LEU A 424 30.99 12.71 -9.08
CA LEU A 424 30.38 13.12 -7.82
C LEU A 424 30.77 14.55 -7.45
N LEU A 425 32.06 14.88 -7.49
CA LEU A 425 32.57 16.22 -7.17
C LEU A 425 32.04 17.27 -8.15
N SER A 426 31.99 16.96 -9.45
CA SER A 426 31.45 17.82 -10.50
C SER A 426 29.99 18.20 -10.23
N ARG A 427 29.13 17.19 -9.99
CA ARG A 427 27.69 17.40 -9.72
C ARG A 427 27.42 18.16 -8.46
N THR A 428 28.29 18.05 -7.48
CA THR A 428 28.13 18.68 -6.18
C THR A 428 28.89 20.01 -6.05
N SER A 429 29.70 20.37 -7.03
CA SER A 429 30.45 21.62 -7.06
C SER A 429 29.55 22.85 -6.92
N SER A 430 28.36 22.85 -7.47
CA SER A 430 27.35 23.92 -7.35
C SER A 430 26.75 24.08 -5.94
N LEU A 431 26.83 23.02 -5.12
CA LEU A 431 26.34 23.02 -3.74
C LEU A 431 27.40 23.50 -2.73
N LEU A 432 28.68 23.34 -3.05
CA LEU A 432 29.80 23.70 -2.16
C LEU A 432 29.82 25.19 -1.72
N PRO A 433 29.58 26.22 -2.57
CA PRO A 433 29.54 27.59 -2.16
C PRO A 433 28.38 27.93 -1.21
N LYS A 434 27.21 27.36 -1.46
CA LYS A 434 26.04 27.55 -0.58
C LYS A 434 26.24 26.89 0.78
N MET A 435 26.94 25.78 0.81
CA MET A 435 27.26 25.06 2.03
C MET A 435 28.29 25.79 2.90
N SER A 436 29.28 26.46 2.31
CA SER A 436 30.22 27.30 3.07
C SER A 436 29.53 28.46 3.78
N GLN A 437 28.42 28.97 3.25
CA GLN A 437 27.59 29.98 3.91
C GLN A 437 26.72 29.37 5.02
N LEU A 438 26.05 28.21 4.75
CA LEU A 438 25.28 27.45 5.75
C LEU A 438 26.15 27.01 6.94
N TRP A 439 27.44 26.71 6.70
CA TRP A 439 28.41 26.40 7.76
C TRP A 439 28.73 27.59 8.68
N LYS A 440 28.74 28.80 8.15
CA LYS A 440 28.90 30.04 8.97
C LYS A 440 27.64 30.28 9.81
N ASP A 441 26.46 29.90 9.32
CA ASP A 441 25.19 30.11 10.01
C ASP A 441 24.86 28.95 10.99
N ALA A 442 25.29 27.70 10.73
CA ALA A 442 25.13 26.55 11.63
C ALA A 442 25.87 26.67 12.97
N ARG A 443 26.87 27.57 13.06
CA ARG A 443 27.47 27.96 14.35
C ARG A 443 26.48 28.65 15.32
N LYS A 444 25.25 28.93 14.86
CA LYS A 444 24.18 29.58 15.64
C LYS A 444 23.08 28.66 16.14
N GLY A 445 23.22 27.35 16.07
CA GLY A 445 22.41 26.45 16.91
C GLY A 445 21.33 25.58 16.27
N THR A 446 21.46 25.15 15.02
CA THR A 446 20.58 24.14 14.45
C THR A 446 21.24 22.76 14.37
N LYS A 447 20.56 21.73 14.93
CA LYS A 447 21.10 20.39 15.19
C LYS A 447 21.15 19.44 13.99
N ASP A 448 20.77 19.85 12.76
CA ASP A 448 20.40 18.89 11.71
C ASP A 448 21.23 18.93 10.42
N LEU A 449 22.51 19.39 10.45
CA LEU A 449 23.33 19.40 9.22
C LEU A 449 24.78 18.92 9.38
N PRO A 450 25.05 17.64 9.74
CA PRO A 450 26.44 17.18 9.81
C PRO A 450 26.95 16.34 8.64
N HIS A 451 26.11 15.87 7.68
CA HIS A 451 26.55 14.81 6.77
C HIS A 451 27.22 15.25 5.46
N CYS A 452 27.03 16.46 5.00
CA CYS A 452 27.54 16.91 3.70
C CYS A 452 29.05 17.05 3.56
N PRO A 453 29.83 17.45 4.58
CA PRO A 453 31.30 17.53 4.46
C PRO A 453 31.99 16.17 4.51
N LEU A 454 31.41 15.20 5.17
CA LEU A 454 32.02 13.87 5.34
C LEU A 454 32.14 13.12 4.01
N TRP A 455 31.14 13.20 3.15
CA TRP A 455 31.20 12.52 1.87
C TRP A 455 32.21 13.15 0.90
N VAL A 456 32.46 14.46 0.96
CA VAL A 456 33.54 15.10 0.17
C VAL A 456 34.92 14.59 0.62
N SER A 457 35.15 14.54 1.93
CA SER A 457 36.39 13.95 2.47
C SER A 457 36.55 12.50 2.12
N ALA A 458 35.45 11.72 2.15
CA ALA A 458 35.46 10.33 1.74
C ALA A 458 35.77 10.16 0.24
N THR A 459 35.28 11.09 -0.61
CA THR A 459 35.63 11.08 -2.05
C THR A 459 37.12 11.27 -2.27
N HIS A 460 37.75 12.27 -1.62
CA HIS A 460 39.19 12.48 -1.70
C HIS A 460 40.00 11.30 -1.13
N LEU A 461 39.49 10.63 -0.08
CA LEU A 461 40.10 9.42 0.45
C LEU A 461 40.13 8.30 -0.60
N LEU A 462 38.99 8.05 -1.27
CA LEU A 462 38.89 7.04 -2.33
C LEU A 462 39.73 7.39 -3.55
N GLN A 463 39.75 8.66 -3.97
CA GLN A 463 40.68 9.11 -5.04
C GLN A 463 42.15 8.85 -4.69
N GLY A 464 42.54 9.15 -3.46
CA GLY A 464 43.88 8.85 -2.96
C GLY A 464 44.21 7.36 -3.03
N GLN A 465 43.28 6.48 -2.62
CA GLN A 465 43.43 5.04 -2.71
C GLN A 465 43.55 4.56 -4.17
N ALA A 466 42.75 5.08 -5.09
CA ALA A 466 42.80 4.77 -6.51
C ALA A 466 44.14 5.19 -7.11
N TRP A 467 44.66 6.39 -6.78
CA TRP A 467 46.00 6.82 -7.23
C TRP A 467 47.13 5.95 -6.68
N VAL A 468 47.03 5.44 -5.44
CA VAL A 468 47.99 4.47 -4.90
C VAL A 468 48.02 3.20 -5.76
N GLN A 469 46.86 2.68 -6.13
CA GLN A 469 46.79 1.47 -7.01
C GLN A 469 47.38 1.71 -8.40
N LEU A 470 47.24 2.94 -8.94
CA LEU A 470 47.80 3.34 -10.22
C LEU A 470 49.30 3.66 -10.15
N GLY A 471 49.89 3.65 -8.94
CA GLY A 471 51.31 3.93 -8.72
C GLY A 471 51.67 5.43 -8.73
N SER A 472 50.69 6.35 -8.76
CA SER A 472 50.86 7.80 -8.80
C SER A 472 50.91 8.38 -7.41
N GLN A 473 52.05 8.28 -6.73
CA GLN A 473 52.25 8.68 -5.34
C GLN A 473 52.02 10.19 -5.08
N LYS A 474 52.37 11.07 -6.01
CA LYS A 474 52.21 12.50 -5.88
C LYS A 474 50.75 12.91 -5.79
N GLU A 475 49.97 12.39 -6.70
CA GLU A 475 48.52 12.60 -6.79
C GLU A 475 47.84 12.04 -5.53
N ALA A 476 48.21 10.81 -5.12
CA ALA A 476 47.69 10.17 -3.91
C ALA A 476 47.93 11.04 -2.65
N VAL A 477 49.16 11.57 -2.45
CA VAL A 477 49.47 12.42 -1.32
C VAL A 477 48.68 13.72 -1.36
N SER A 478 48.47 14.32 -2.54
CA SER A 478 47.62 15.49 -2.70
C SER A 478 46.18 15.24 -2.23
N GLU A 479 45.58 14.12 -2.70
CA GLU A 479 44.20 13.75 -2.35
C GLU A 479 44.05 13.47 -0.83
N PHE A 480 44.98 12.73 -0.23
CA PHE A 480 44.96 12.47 1.20
C PHE A 480 45.13 13.77 2.03
N SER A 481 45.92 14.71 1.53
CA SER A 481 46.08 16.01 2.18
C SER A 481 44.79 16.82 2.16
N TRP A 482 44.06 16.83 1.04
CA TRP A 482 42.73 17.43 0.94
C TRP A 482 41.73 16.77 1.87
N CYS A 483 41.71 15.44 1.92
CA CYS A 483 40.86 14.69 2.83
C CYS A 483 41.08 15.10 4.29
N LEU A 484 42.35 15.16 4.74
CA LEU A 484 42.69 15.54 6.09
C LEU A 484 42.33 17.03 6.39
N GLU A 485 42.58 17.93 5.47
CA GLU A 485 42.24 19.35 5.64
C GLU A 485 40.71 19.53 5.81
N LEU A 486 39.89 18.82 5.04
CA LEU A 486 38.45 18.87 5.16
C LEU A 486 37.96 18.25 6.47
N LEU A 487 38.56 17.17 6.94
CA LEU A 487 38.22 16.54 8.22
C LEU A 487 38.56 17.45 9.40
N PHE A 488 39.73 18.09 9.39
CA PHE A 488 40.13 19.04 10.45
C PHE A 488 39.27 20.31 10.47
N ARG A 489 38.76 20.75 9.32
CA ARG A 489 37.81 21.87 9.25
C ARG A 489 36.42 21.45 9.74
N ALA A 490 36.05 20.17 9.62
CA ALA A 490 34.75 19.64 10.02
C ALA A 490 34.65 19.35 11.52
N THR A 491 35.76 19.07 12.21
CA THR A 491 35.76 18.82 13.66
C THR A 491 35.53 20.15 14.41
N PRO A 492 34.56 20.26 15.33
CA PRO A 492 34.43 21.44 16.17
C PRO A 492 35.70 21.54 17.04
N LYS A 493 36.36 22.70 17.02
CA LYS A 493 37.43 23.01 17.96
C LYS A 493 36.81 22.97 19.35
N ASP A 494 37.11 21.92 20.12
CA ASP A 494 36.86 21.92 21.54
C ASP A 494 37.39 23.17 22.14
N LYS A 495 36.56 23.88 22.90
CA LYS A 495 36.95 25.09 23.64
C LYS A 495 38.17 24.72 24.47
N GLU A 496 39.32 25.27 24.11
CA GLU A 496 40.50 25.30 24.95
C GLU A 496 40.08 25.72 26.35
N GLN A 497 40.35 24.86 27.30
CA GLN A 497 40.13 25.02 28.73
C GLN A 497 40.61 26.43 29.14
N ALA A 498 39.70 27.23 29.65
CA ALA A 498 40.04 28.40 30.41
C ALA A 498 40.85 27.96 31.65
N ALA A 499 42.10 28.32 31.69
CA ALA A 499 42.96 28.11 32.83
C ALA A 499 42.34 28.75 34.10
N PRO A 500 42.39 28.10 35.25
CA PRO A 500 42.01 28.74 36.50
C PRO A 500 43.10 29.71 36.93
N GLY A 501 42.90 30.99 36.68
CA GLY A 501 43.79 32.06 37.07
C GLY A 501 43.22 32.94 38.18
N SER A 502 43.92 32.90 39.32
CA SER A 502 44.05 33.92 40.36
C SER A 502 42.83 34.34 41.18
N ARG A 503 42.87 33.97 42.43
CA ARG A 503 42.29 34.69 43.58
C ARG A 503 42.90 36.11 43.67
N PRO A 504 42.15 37.10 44.03
CA PRO A 504 42.67 38.21 44.82
C PRO A 504 42.28 38.03 46.32
N ASP A 505 43.11 38.58 47.13
CA ASP A 505 43.07 38.75 48.58
C ASP A 505 41.76 39.37 49.10
#